data_60564e19632f88902a770ad58891b41b
#
_entry.id   60564e19632f88902a770ad58891b41b
#
_cell.length_a   1.000
_cell.length_b   1.000
_cell.length_c   1.000
_cell.angle_alpha   90.00
_cell.angle_beta   90.00
_cell.angle_gamma   90.00
#
_symmetry.space_group_name_H-M   'P 1'
#
loop_
_entity.id
_entity.type
_entity.pdbx_description
1 polymer ?
#
loop_
_entity_poly.entity_id
_entity_poly.type
_entity_poly.pdbx_seq_one_letter_code
_entity_poly.pdbx_strand_id
1 'polypeptide(L)'
;MPEVIAEDIAFVPTMGALHAGHLALIQQAKTLSKKVVVSIFVNPLQFENQKDLQSYPRDLDGDIEKAMSAGATEVWAPTYEEVFPGHIMKISAGPVGDIYEGVHRPTHFDGMLTVVNQLFKKVRPKYAIFGEKDFQQLFIVKQWVKDAQIPVEIIAGKTVRDSDGLALSSRNIRLTVEDRKAALVMSRALEQGSKADMLQMLDSEPRFTLDYAEIIDSKTFEIATSETDQARGIIAGWINGIRLLDNSPMPPISPILEMDIGNKE
;
A
#
# COMPACT_ATOMS: atom_id res chain seq x y z
N MET A 1 -16.27 26.83 11.01
CA MET A 1 -15.03 26.31 11.63
C MET A 1 -13.90 27.14 11.06
N PRO A 2 -12.84 27.48 11.80
CA PRO A 2 -11.72 28.15 11.20
C PRO A 2 -11.12 27.26 10.11
N GLU A 3 -10.80 27.89 8.98
CA GLU A 3 -10.18 27.23 7.83
C GLU A 3 -8.83 26.67 8.29
N VAL A 4 -8.67 25.35 8.23
CA VAL A 4 -7.41 24.68 8.57
C VAL A 4 -6.47 24.90 7.38
N ILE A 5 -5.61 25.92 7.48
CA ILE A 5 -4.60 26.19 6.46
C ILE A 5 -3.55 25.07 6.55
N ALA A 6 -3.36 24.35 5.46
CA ALA A 6 -2.28 23.38 5.33
C ALA A 6 -0.92 24.11 5.36
N GLU A 7 0.02 23.57 6.12
CA GLU A 7 1.40 24.05 6.10
C GLU A 7 2.13 23.50 4.86
N ASP A 8 3.13 24.21 4.35
CA ASP A 8 3.93 23.73 3.20
C ASP A 8 4.89 22.61 3.65
N ILE A 9 4.28 21.49 4.03
CA ILE A 9 4.93 20.27 4.52
C ILE A 9 4.62 19.13 3.56
N ALA A 10 5.63 18.36 3.18
CA ALA A 10 5.48 17.03 2.60
C ALA A 10 5.64 15.98 3.69
N PHE A 11 4.63 15.14 3.88
CA PHE A 11 4.55 14.19 4.97
C PHE A 11 4.63 12.75 4.46
N VAL A 12 5.45 11.92 5.10
CA VAL A 12 5.58 10.50 4.82
C VAL A 12 5.24 9.71 6.08
N PRO A 13 3.99 9.22 6.22
CA PRO A 13 3.60 8.36 7.35
C PRO A 13 4.20 6.97 7.19
N THR A 14 4.88 6.49 8.23
CA THR A 14 5.47 5.14 8.28
C THR A 14 5.24 4.46 9.61
N MET A 15 5.43 3.15 9.63
CA MET A 15 5.46 2.35 10.87
C MET A 15 6.89 2.00 11.31
N GLY A 16 7.93 2.57 10.69
CA GLY A 16 9.32 2.17 10.89
C GLY A 16 9.73 0.97 10.04
N ALA A 17 10.85 0.34 10.41
CA ALA A 17 11.54 -0.68 9.61
C ALA A 17 11.81 -0.18 8.17
N LEU A 18 12.40 1.01 8.08
CA LEU A 18 12.58 1.70 6.80
C LEU A 18 13.53 0.93 5.86
N HIS A 19 13.08 0.78 4.63
CA HIS A 19 13.80 0.17 3.52
C HIS A 19 13.81 1.11 2.30
N ALA A 20 14.51 0.76 1.23
CA ALA A 20 14.68 1.61 0.05
C ALA A 20 13.35 2.12 -0.55
N GLY A 21 12.24 1.36 -0.42
CA GLY A 21 10.91 1.83 -0.79
C GLY A 21 10.47 3.07 -0.02
N HIS A 22 10.64 3.09 1.31
CA HIS A 22 10.34 4.26 2.13
C HIS A 22 11.28 5.43 1.82
N LEU A 23 12.57 5.15 1.60
CA LEU A 23 13.54 6.20 1.25
C LEU A 23 13.19 6.88 -0.07
N ALA A 24 12.69 6.14 -1.04
CA ALA A 24 12.20 6.71 -2.31
C ALA A 24 10.99 7.64 -2.10
N LEU A 25 10.07 7.32 -1.18
CA LEU A 25 8.95 8.21 -0.83
C LEU A 25 9.46 9.50 -0.19
N ILE A 26 10.46 9.42 0.70
CA ILE A 26 11.08 10.59 1.35
C ILE A 26 11.79 11.47 0.31
N GLN A 27 12.54 10.87 -0.62
CA GLN A 27 13.17 11.57 -1.72
C GLN A 27 12.15 12.27 -2.62
N GLN A 28 11.03 11.62 -2.93
CA GLN A 28 9.93 12.23 -3.66
C GLN A 28 9.31 13.39 -2.87
N ALA A 29 9.10 13.24 -1.55
CA ALA A 29 8.59 14.32 -0.69
C ALA A 29 9.48 15.57 -0.75
N LYS A 30 10.80 15.40 -0.78
CA LYS A 30 11.78 16.48 -0.88
C LYS A 30 11.66 17.29 -2.19
N THR A 31 11.12 16.70 -3.25
CA THR A 31 10.89 17.44 -4.51
C THR A 31 9.65 18.34 -4.44
N LEU A 32 8.75 18.12 -3.47
CA LEU A 32 7.47 18.81 -3.33
C LEU A 32 7.53 19.95 -2.31
N SER A 33 8.34 19.80 -1.26
CA SER A 33 8.46 20.78 -0.19
C SER A 33 9.87 20.80 0.40
N LYS A 34 10.26 21.97 0.93
CA LYS A 34 11.51 22.10 1.70
C LYS A 34 11.41 21.48 3.09
N LYS A 35 10.20 21.38 3.67
CA LYS A 35 9.94 20.75 4.95
C LYS A 35 9.36 19.36 4.72
N VAL A 36 10.17 18.34 5.00
CA VAL A 36 9.79 16.93 4.88
C VAL A 36 9.71 16.33 6.28
N VAL A 37 8.50 15.95 6.68
CA VAL A 37 8.24 15.29 7.97
C VAL A 37 7.99 13.81 7.73
N VAL A 38 8.67 12.95 8.46
CA VAL A 38 8.46 11.50 8.45
C VAL A 38 7.95 11.09 9.82
N SER A 39 6.80 10.41 9.88
CA SER A 39 6.39 9.79 11.15
C SER A 39 6.84 8.34 11.22
N ILE A 40 7.22 7.90 12.42
CA ILE A 40 7.49 6.51 12.75
C ILE A 40 6.56 6.10 13.88
N PHE A 41 5.43 5.48 13.53
CA PHE A 41 4.41 5.10 14.51
C PHE A 41 3.80 3.73 14.18
N VAL A 42 4.09 2.73 15.00
CA VAL A 42 3.48 1.39 14.89
C VAL A 42 2.07 1.48 15.45
N ASN A 43 1.07 1.59 14.56
CA ASN A 43 -0.33 1.82 14.91
C ASN A 43 -1.02 0.53 15.39
N PRO A 44 -1.38 0.40 16.68
CA PRO A 44 -2.03 -0.82 17.17
C PRO A 44 -3.41 -1.08 16.55
N LEU A 45 -4.11 -0.03 16.10
CA LEU A 45 -5.48 -0.14 15.59
C LEU A 45 -5.58 -0.88 14.25
N GLN A 46 -4.47 -1.04 13.54
CA GLN A 46 -4.43 -1.74 12.25
C GLN A 46 -3.86 -3.16 12.33
N PHE A 47 -3.58 -3.65 13.55
CA PHE A 47 -3.14 -5.03 13.78
C PHE A 47 -4.26 -5.84 14.40
N GLU A 48 -4.63 -6.95 13.79
CA GLU A 48 -5.63 -7.87 14.32
C GLU A 48 -5.04 -8.78 15.40
N ASN A 49 -3.77 -9.09 15.24
CA ASN A 49 -3.06 -10.07 16.05
C ASN A 49 -1.97 -9.38 16.87
N GLN A 50 -2.06 -9.54 18.19
CA GLN A 50 -1.05 -9.02 19.12
C GLN A 50 0.36 -9.56 18.85
N LYS A 51 0.48 -10.80 18.34
CA LYS A 51 1.79 -11.37 17.99
C LYS A 51 2.44 -10.63 16.82
N ASP A 52 1.65 -10.25 15.79
CA ASP A 52 2.16 -9.48 14.65
C ASP A 52 2.60 -8.08 15.09
N LEU A 53 1.81 -7.43 15.95
CA LEU A 53 2.16 -6.13 16.55
C LEU A 53 3.46 -6.21 17.39
N GLN A 54 3.62 -7.25 18.20
CA GLN A 54 4.81 -7.44 19.05
C GLN A 54 6.04 -7.81 18.24
N SER A 55 5.88 -8.59 17.17
CA SER A 55 6.97 -9.01 16.28
C SER A 55 7.30 -7.99 15.19
N TYR A 56 6.57 -6.87 15.12
CA TYR A 56 6.85 -5.84 14.11
C TYR A 56 8.25 -5.24 14.38
N PRO A 57 9.13 -5.20 13.35
CA PRO A 57 10.50 -4.74 13.53
C PRO A 57 10.55 -3.29 14.02
N ARG A 58 11.43 -3.01 14.99
CA ARG A 58 11.64 -1.68 15.56
C ARG A 58 13.12 -1.40 15.69
N ASP A 59 13.58 -0.40 14.98
CA ASP A 59 14.95 0.12 15.01
C ASP A 59 14.87 1.63 14.84
N LEU A 60 14.43 2.32 15.90
CA LEU A 60 14.12 3.75 15.82
C LEU A 60 15.33 4.58 15.41
N ASP A 61 16.50 4.33 16.00
CA ASP A 61 17.72 5.10 15.71
C ASP A 61 18.16 4.89 14.25
N GLY A 62 18.18 3.63 13.78
CA GLY A 62 18.49 3.32 12.39
C GLY A 62 17.44 3.87 11.40
N ASP A 63 16.17 3.90 11.77
CA ASP A 63 15.13 4.48 10.95
C ASP A 63 15.23 6.01 10.87
N ILE A 64 15.58 6.69 11.97
CA ILE A 64 15.86 8.12 11.99
C ILE A 64 17.04 8.44 11.07
N GLU A 65 18.15 7.72 11.21
CA GLU A 65 19.34 7.90 10.36
C GLU A 65 19.00 7.76 8.87
N LYS A 66 18.30 6.68 8.51
CA LYS A 66 17.86 6.42 7.14
C LYS A 66 16.94 7.53 6.61
N ALA A 67 15.94 7.97 7.40
CA ALA A 67 15.02 9.01 6.99
C ALA A 67 15.73 10.35 6.75
N MET A 68 16.58 10.77 7.67
CA MET A 68 17.38 12.00 7.55
C MET A 68 18.32 11.95 6.33
N SER A 69 19.01 10.83 6.13
CA SER A 69 19.88 10.63 4.95
C SER A 69 19.11 10.66 3.64
N ALA A 70 17.85 10.24 3.59
CA ALA A 70 16.99 10.30 2.42
C ALA A 70 16.43 11.71 2.16
N GLY A 71 16.55 12.64 3.13
CA GLY A 71 16.16 14.05 2.97
C GLY A 71 14.97 14.47 3.82
N ALA A 72 14.60 13.71 4.84
CA ALA A 72 13.70 14.21 5.88
C ALA A 72 14.34 15.41 6.58
N THR A 73 13.54 16.41 6.91
CA THR A 73 13.96 17.54 7.75
C THR A 73 13.58 17.35 9.21
N GLU A 74 12.61 16.48 9.44
CA GLU A 74 12.11 16.15 10.75
C GLU A 74 11.61 14.71 10.78
N VAL A 75 11.96 13.96 11.82
CA VAL A 75 11.41 12.64 12.12
C VAL A 75 10.63 12.73 13.42
N TRP A 76 9.34 12.39 13.35
CA TRP A 76 8.44 12.41 14.48
C TRP A 76 8.06 10.98 14.86
N ALA A 77 8.49 10.56 16.05
CA ALA A 77 8.19 9.24 16.60
C ALA A 77 7.27 9.37 17.83
N PRO A 78 5.96 9.58 17.62
CA PRO A 78 5.02 9.83 18.70
C PRO A 78 4.72 8.60 19.54
N THR A 79 4.32 8.83 20.81
CA THR A 79 3.67 7.83 21.63
C THR A 79 2.20 7.62 21.20
N TYR A 80 1.59 6.56 21.72
CA TYR A 80 0.16 6.30 21.48
C TYR A 80 -0.72 7.46 21.98
N GLU A 81 -0.43 7.99 23.16
CA GLU A 81 -1.17 9.07 23.79
C GLU A 81 -1.03 10.40 23.03
N GLU A 82 0.11 10.63 22.41
CA GLU A 82 0.32 11.80 21.55
C GLU A 82 -0.50 11.72 20.27
N VAL A 83 -0.62 10.52 19.66
CA VAL A 83 -1.46 10.32 18.48
C VAL A 83 -2.94 10.32 18.85
N PHE A 84 -3.31 9.67 19.94
CA PHE A 84 -4.69 9.48 20.37
C PHE A 84 -4.96 10.06 21.75
N PRO A 85 -4.98 11.40 21.89
CA PRO A 85 -5.30 12.04 23.15
C PRO A 85 -6.80 11.94 23.46
N GLY A 86 -7.22 10.93 24.23
CA GLY A 86 -8.60 10.76 24.68
C GLY A 86 -9.43 9.81 23.81
N HIS A 87 -10.72 10.12 23.63
CA HIS A 87 -11.64 9.23 22.91
C HIS A 87 -11.32 9.17 21.41
N ILE A 88 -11.19 7.95 20.89
CA ILE A 88 -10.89 7.70 19.48
C ILE A 88 -12.19 7.53 18.71
N MET A 89 -12.47 8.47 17.82
CA MET A 89 -13.54 8.30 16.82
C MET A 89 -12.96 7.55 15.62
N LYS A 90 -13.41 6.31 15.43
CA LYS A 90 -13.00 5.47 14.30
C LYS A 90 -13.55 6.03 13.00
N ILE A 91 -12.75 5.93 11.95
CA ILE A 91 -13.13 6.31 10.59
C ILE A 91 -13.33 5.03 9.79
N SER A 92 -14.47 4.90 9.13
CA SER A 92 -14.74 3.77 8.26
C SER A 92 -14.04 3.94 6.91
N ALA A 93 -13.44 2.86 6.42
CA ALA A 93 -12.84 2.78 5.11
C ALA A 93 -13.88 2.56 3.98
N GLY A 94 -15.13 2.34 4.35
CA GLY A 94 -16.20 2.07 3.40
C GLY A 94 -16.07 0.71 2.70
N PRO A 95 -16.90 0.45 1.66
CA PRO A 95 -16.99 -0.87 1.03
C PRO A 95 -15.67 -1.41 0.46
N VAL A 96 -14.78 -0.54 -0.03
CA VAL A 96 -13.47 -0.96 -0.52
C VAL A 96 -12.59 -1.48 0.62
N GLY A 97 -12.85 -1.07 1.86
CA GLY A 97 -12.16 -1.58 3.04
C GLY A 97 -12.55 -3.01 3.43
N ASP A 98 -13.64 -3.55 2.89
CA ASP A 98 -14.18 -4.86 3.25
C ASP A 98 -13.84 -5.98 2.24
N ILE A 99 -13.22 -5.63 1.11
CA ILE A 99 -12.83 -6.57 0.04
C ILE A 99 -11.33 -6.81 0.03
N TYR A 100 -10.86 -7.87 -0.64
CA TYR A 100 -9.45 -8.24 -0.81
C TYR A 100 -8.67 -8.26 0.53
N GLU A 101 -7.77 -7.30 0.77
CA GLU A 101 -7.04 -7.21 2.04
C GLU A 101 -7.98 -7.11 3.25
N GLY A 102 -9.12 -6.45 3.11
CA GLY A 102 -10.10 -6.27 4.17
C GLY A 102 -10.78 -7.55 4.60
N VAL A 103 -10.96 -8.53 3.70
CA VAL A 103 -11.52 -9.85 4.02
C VAL A 103 -10.64 -10.58 5.05
N HIS A 104 -9.31 -10.53 4.85
CA HIS A 104 -8.35 -11.19 5.71
C HIS A 104 -7.89 -10.36 6.90
N ARG A 105 -8.18 -9.07 6.86
CA ARG A 105 -7.77 -8.11 7.88
C ARG A 105 -8.95 -7.18 8.22
N PRO A 106 -10.03 -7.72 8.81
CA PRO A 106 -11.17 -6.92 9.23
C PRO A 106 -10.72 -5.76 10.12
N THR A 107 -11.28 -4.57 9.97
CA THR A 107 -10.90 -3.34 10.69
C THR A 107 -9.51 -2.75 10.40
N HIS A 108 -8.66 -3.41 9.60
CA HIS A 108 -7.33 -2.90 9.27
C HIS A 108 -7.37 -1.50 8.65
N PHE A 109 -8.21 -1.33 7.63
CA PHE A 109 -8.31 -0.05 6.92
C PHE A 109 -9.01 1.03 7.75
N ASP A 110 -9.96 0.67 8.60
CA ASP A 110 -10.55 1.59 9.57
C ASP A 110 -9.51 2.09 10.57
N GLY A 111 -8.70 1.18 11.09
CA GLY A 111 -7.58 1.53 11.97
C GLY A 111 -6.52 2.39 11.29
N MET A 112 -6.22 2.08 10.02
CA MET A 112 -5.28 2.84 9.19
C MET A 112 -5.80 4.25 8.92
N LEU A 113 -7.05 4.43 8.47
CA LEU A 113 -7.62 5.76 8.26
C LEU A 113 -7.73 6.56 9.54
N THR A 114 -8.06 5.90 10.66
CA THR A 114 -8.16 6.54 11.97
C THR A 114 -6.82 7.15 12.37
N VAL A 115 -5.71 6.42 12.22
CA VAL A 115 -4.38 6.96 12.52
C VAL A 115 -3.96 8.05 11.55
N VAL A 116 -4.17 7.86 10.24
CA VAL A 116 -3.83 8.86 9.22
C VAL A 116 -4.52 10.19 9.49
N ASN A 117 -5.80 10.16 9.87
CA ASN A 117 -6.54 11.36 10.28
C ASN A 117 -5.91 12.06 11.48
N GLN A 118 -5.47 11.33 12.50
CA GLN A 118 -4.81 11.94 13.65
C GLN A 118 -3.44 12.54 13.27
N LEU A 119 -2.67 11.83 12.45
CA LEU A 119 -1.40 12.33 11.96
C LEU A 119 -1.58 13.60 11.12
N PHE A 120 -2.58 13.64 10.23
CA PHE A 120 -2.88 14.84 9.44
C PHE A 120 -3.31 16.04 10.29
N LYS A 121 -4.09 15.81 11.35
CA LYS A 121 -4.45 16.88 12.31
C LYS A 121 -3.25 17.45 13.05
N LYS A 122 -2.24 16.62 13.33
CA LYS A 122 -1.02 17.03 14.05
C LYS A 122 -0.02 17.72 13.13
N VAL A 123 0.24 17.14 11.95
CA VAL A 123 1.26 17.62 11.00
C VAL A 123 0.70 18.72 10.09
N ARG A 124 -0.58 18.69 9.76
CA ARG A 124 -1.27 19.58 8.81
C ARG A 124 -0.54 19.74 7.47
N PRO A 125 -0.17 18.63 6.82
CA PRO A 125 0.66 18.67 5.63
C PRO A 125 -0.13 19.20 4.43
N LYS A 126 0.57 19.83 3.47
CA LYS A 126 0.03 20.10 2.14
C LYS A 126 0.07 18.87 1.25
N TYR A 127 1.15 18.09 1.34
CA TYR A 127 1.34 16.85 0.58
C TYR A 127 1.52 15.68 1.54
N ALA A 128 0.91 14.54 1.23
CA ALA A 128 1.17 13.29 1.94
C ALA A 128 1.49 12.17 0.94
N ILE A 129 2.62 11.49 1.13
CA ILE A 129 3.16 10.53 0.17
C ILE A 129 2.89 9.12 0.66
N PHE A 130 2.20 8.33 -0.16
CA PHE A 130 1.89 6.92 0.10
C PHE A 130 2.40 6.05 -1.04
N GLY A 131 2.95 4.88 -0.71
CA GLY A 131 3.46 3.94 -1.71
C GLY A 131 2.34 3.21 -2.46
N GLU A 132 2.49 3.09 -3.79
CA GLU A 132 1.57 2.28 -4.62
C GLU A 132 1.62 0.79 -4.30
N LYS A 133 2.66 0.31 -3.63
CA LYS A 133 2.76 -1.09 -3.24
C LYS A 133 1.53 -1.55 -2.46
N ASP A 134 1.03 -0.74 -1.54
CA ASP A 134 -0.20 -0.98 -0.79
C ASP A 134 -1.36 -0.24 -1.46
N PHE A 135 -1.68 -0.64 -2.71
CA PHE A 135 -2.55 0.12 -3.61
C PHE A 135 -3.97 0.29 -3.06
N GLN A 136 -4.53 -0.72 -2.42
CA GLN A 136 -5.86 -0.62 -1.78
C GLN A 136 -5.84 0.44 -0.67
N GLN A 137 -4.79 0.50 0.14
CA GLN A 137 -4.61 1.55 1.14
C GLN A 137 -4.53 2.94 0.50
N LEU A 138 -3.72 3.08 -0.55
CA LEU A 138 -3.57 4.35 -1.27
C LEU A 138 -4.90 4.82 -1.86
N PHE A 139 -5.66 3.91 -2.46
CA PHE A 139 -6.99 4.20 -3.01
C PHE A 139 -7.95 4.70 -1.92
N ILE A 140 -8.06 3.96 -0.82
CA ILE A 140 -8.92 4.31 0.32
C ILE A 140 -8.56 5.68 0.90
N VAL A 141 -7.27 5.97 1.08
CA VAL A 141 -6.82 7.27 1.60
C VAL A 141 -7.18 8.41 0.64
N LYS A 142 -6.96 8.22 -0.67
CA LYS A 142 -7.34 9.23 -1.69
C LYS A 142 -8.83 9.50 -1.70
N GLN A 143 -9.65 8.44 -1.67
CA GLN A 143 -11.10 8.55 -1.66
C GLN A 143 -11.57 9.29 -0.39
N TRP A 144 -11.09 8.86 0.78
CA TRP A 144 -11.45 9.50 2.05
C TRP A 144 -11.06 10.99 2.10
N VAL A 145 -9.86 11.36 1.67
CA VAL A 145 -9.41 12.76 1.63
C VAL A 145 -10.31 13.60 0.75
N LYS A 146 -10.70 13.08 -0.41
CA LYS A 146 -11.63 13.73 -1.35
C LYS A 146 -13.02 13.90 -0.74
N ASP A 147 -13.61 12.84 -0.18
CA ASP A 147 -14.98 12.85 0.35
C ASP A 147 -15.10 13.71 1.61
N ALA A 148 -14.08 13.69 2.47
CA ALA A 148 -14.03 14.51 3.67
C ALA A 148 -13.50 15.93 3.42
N GLN A 149 -13.20 16.28 2.17
CA GLN A 149 -12.67 17.60 1.76
C GLN A 149 -11.46 18.05 2.60
N ILE A 150 -10.54 17.11 2.88
CA ILE A 150 -9.34 17.39 3.66
C ILE A 150 -8.34 18.12 2.75
N PRO A 151 -7.77 19.26 3.18
CA PRO A 151 -6.87 20.07 2.35
C PRO A 151 -5.45 19.48 2.28
N VAL A 152 -5.35 18.19 1.90
CA VAL A 152 -4.09 17.45 1.74
C VAL A 152 -4.08 16.81 0.35
N GLU A 153 -3.02 17.03 -0.40
CA GLU A 153 -2.82 16.35 -1.68
C GLU A 153 -2.11 15.00 -1.46
N ILE A 154 -2.76 13.90 -1.86
CA ILE A 154 -2.18 12.55 -1.74
C ILE A 154 -1.36 12.21 -2.98
N ILE A 155 -0.07 12.05 -2.77
CA ILE A 155 0.90 11.74 -3.82
C ILE A 155 1.23 10.24 -3.78
N ALA A 156 1.10 9.59 -4.93
CA ALA A 156 1.50 8.20 -5.09
C ALA A 156 3.01 8.09 -5.32
N GLY A 157 3.67 7.24 -4.55
CA GLY A 157 5.05 6.86 -4.78
C GLY A 157 5.13 5.50 -5.46
N LYS A 158 5.88 5.38 -6.53
CA LYS A 158 6.02 4.13 -7.30
C LYS A 158 6.55 3.00 -6.43
N THR A 159 6.07 1.79 -6.69
CA THR A 159 6.59 0.57 -6.04
C THR A 159 8.06 0.41 -6.40
N VAL A 160 8.92 0.36 -5.38
CA VAL A 160 10.34 0.05 -5.53
C VAL A 160 10.51 -1.46 -5.45
N ARG A 161 11.26 -2.01 -6.40
CA ARG A 161 11.57 -3.42 -6.46
C ARG A 161 13.04 -3.66 -6.25
N ASP A 162 13.41 -4.82 -5.72
CA ASP A 162 14.78 -5.28 -5.73
C ASP A 162 15.25 -5.63 -7.14
N SER A 163 16.55 -5.86 -7.29
CA SER A 163 17.17 -6.20 -8.59
C SER A 163 16.61 -7.47 -9.24
N ASP A 164 16.00 -8.36 -8.45
CA ASP A 164 15.33 -9.59 -8.92
C ASP A 164 13.84 -9.39 -9.26
N GLY A 165 13.29 -8.17 -9.06
CA GLY A 165 11.90 -7.83 -9.36
C GLY A 165 10.95 -7.93 -8.16
N LEU A 166 11.39 -8.42 -7.00
CA LEU A 166 10.54 -8.52 -5.81
C LEU A 166 10.20 -7.13 -5.28
N ALA A 167 8.90 -6.84 -5.08
CA ALA A 167 8.46 -5.61 -4.42
C ALA A 167 9.01 -5.52 -2.99
N LEU A 168 9.60 -4.37 -2.64
CA LEU A 168 10.20 -4.18 -1.33
C LEU A 168 9.15 -4.13 -0.22
N SER A 169 9.37 -4.91 0.81
CA SER A 169 8.53 -4.98 2.01
C SER A 169 9.38 -5.31 3.23
N SER A 170 9.03 -4.75 4.39
CA SER A 170 9.65 -5.14 5.67
C SER A 170 9.47 -6.62 6.00
N ARG A 171 8.48 -7.29 5.42
CA ARG A 171 8.26 -8.74 5.57
C ARG A 171 9.24 -9.60 4.79
N ASN A 172 9.93 -9.05 3.76
CA ASN A 172 10.86 -9.82 2.93
C ASN A 172 12.06 -10.38 3.72
N ILE A 173 12.41 -9.76 4.83
CA ILE A 173 13.48 -10.24 5.72
C ILE A 173 13.17 -11.63 6.32
N ARG A 174 11.89 -12.04 6.35
CA ARG A 174 11.45 -13.35 6.86
C ARG A 174 11.55 -14.46 5.81
N LEU A 175 11.78 -14.12 4.53
CA LEU A 175 11.86 -15.09 3.45
C LEU A 175 13.23 -15.78 3.45
N THR A 176 13.23 -17.11 3.35
CA THR A 176 14.45 -17.83 2.99
C THR A 176 14.86 -17.53 1.55
N VAL A 177 16.03 -17.98 1.13
CA VAL A 177 16.48 -17.81 -0.27
C VAL A 177 15.53 -18.50 -1.25
N GLU A 178 15.03 -19.68 -0.90
CA GLU A 178 14.09 -20.47 -1.70
C GLU A 178 12.69 -19.80 -1.72
N ASP A 179 12.21 -19.32 -0.56
CA ASP A 179 10.93 -18.61 -0.47
C ASP A 179 10.96 -17.31 -1.25
N ARG A 180 12.10 -16.61 -1.21
CA ARG A 180 12.28 -15.39 -2.01
C ARG A 180 12.22 -15.67 -3.52
N LYS A 181 12.83 -16.75 -3.99
CA LYS A 181 12.76 -17.17 -5.41
C LYS A 181 11.32 -17.48 -5.81
N ALA A 182 10.58 -18.19 -4.95
CA ALA A 182 9.18 -18.50 -5.18
C ALA A 182 8.32 -17.22 -5.22
N ALA A 183 8.59 -16.24 -4.36
CA ALA A 183 7.87 -14.97 -4.31
C ALA A 183 7.91 -14.17 -5.63
N LEU A 184 8.92 -14.37 -6.45
CA LEU A 184 9.05 -13.74 -7.77
C LEU A 184 7.94 -14.14 -8.74
N VAL A 185 7.18 -15.21 -8.45
CA VAL A 185 6.02 -15.59 -9.26
C VAL A 185 4.99 -14.46 -9.31
N MET A 186 4.85 -13.68 -8.25
CA MET A 186 3.88 -12.58 -8.21
C MET A 186 4.22 -11.48 -9.22
N SER A 187 5.49 -11.03 -9.25
CA SER A 187 5.91 -10.00 -10.21
C SER A 187 5.81 -10.52 -11.66
N ARG A 188 6.17 -11.78 -11.91
CA ARG A 188 6.03 -12.41 -13.23
C ARG A 188 4.57 -12.55 -13.66
N ALA A 189 3.68 -12.87 -12.71
CA ALA A 189 2.25 -12.95 -12.99
C ALA A 189 1.67 -11.57 -13.35
N LEU A 190 2.13 -10.49 -12.72
CA LEU A 190 1.72 -9.13 -13.05
C LEU A 190 2.23 -8.63 -14.42
N GLU A 191 3.19 -9.29 -15.00
CA GLU A 191 3.67 -9.01 -16.37
C GLU A 191 2.78 -9.68 -17.44
N GLN A 192 1.87 -10.57 -17.03
CA GLN A 192 0.95 -11.24 -17.96
C GLN A 192 -0.13 -10.29 -18.45
N GLY A 193 -0.59 -10.50 -19.68
CA GLY A 193 -1.57 -9.62 -20.34
C GLY A 193 -3.03 -9.88 -19.94
N SER A 194 -3.33 -10.98 -19.26
CA SER A 194 -4.69 -11.35 -18.87
C SER A 194 -4.77 -11.97 -17.49
N LYS A 195 -5.97 -11.96 -16.90
CA LYS A 195 -6.22 -12.63 -15.62
C LYS A 195 -5.98 -14.15 -15.72
N ALA A 196 -6.33 -14.77 -16.83
CA ALA A 196 -6.13 -16.22 -17.04
C ALA A 196 -4.64 -16.57 -17.02
N ASP A 197 -3.80 -15.84 -17.76
CA ASP A 197 -2.37 -16.06 -17.79
C ASP A 197 -1.70 -15.74 -16.45
N MET A 198 -2.18 -14.70 -15.75
CA MET A 198 -1.74 -14.36 -14.41
C MET A 198 -2.01 -15.52 -13.44
N LEU A 199 -3.20 -16.09 -13.44
CA LEU A 199 -3.56 -17.25 -12.60
C LEU A 199 -2.74 -18.49 -12.97
N GLN A 200 -2.53 -18.76 -14.24
CA GLN A 200 -1.69 -19.88 -14.71
C GLN A 200 -0.25 -19.74 -14.24
N MET A 201 0.30 -18.52 -14.31
CA MET A 201 1.65 -18.24 -13.80
C MET A 201 1.74 -18.49 -12.28
N LEU A 202 0.76 -18.03 -11.50
CA LEU A 202 0.74 -18.22 -10.04
C LEU A 202 0.62 -19.70 -9.66
N ASP A 203 -0.20 -20.48 -10.38
CA ASP A 203 -0.38 -21.92 -10.16
C ASP A 203 0.89 -22.72 -10.50
N SER A 204 1.79 -22.18 -11.30
CA SER A 204 3.07 -22.82 -11.66
C SER A 204 4.08 -22.87 -10.50
N GLU A 205 3.88 -22.11 -9.42
CA GLU A 205 4.76 -22.10 -8.25
C GLU A 205 4.12 -22.86 -7.05
N PRO A 206 4.55 -24.09 -6.78
CA PRO A 206 3.90 -24.95 -5.76
C PRO A 206 4.05 -24.45 -4.33
N ARG A 207 4.97 -23.51 -4.06
CA ARG A 207 5.14 -22.91 -2.74
C ARG A 207 4.22 -21.71 -2.52
N PHE A 208 3.60 -21.19 -3.59
CA PHE A 208 2.71 -20.05 -3.50
C PHE A 208 1.27 -20.50 -3.28
N THR A 209 0.68 -20.09 -2.17
CA THR A 209 -0.75 -20.29 -1.92
C THR A 209 -1.48 -18.99 -2.24
N LEU A 210 -2.27 -19.01 -3.31
CA LEU A 210 -3.04 -17.85 -3.76
C LEU A 210 -4.13 -17.50 -2.74
N ASP A 211 -4.27 -16.20 -2.49
CA ASP A 211 -5.42 -15.61 -1.78
C ASP A 211 -6.37 -14.98 -2.79
N TYR A 212 -5.92 -13.95 -3.45
CA TYR A 212 -6.64 -13.36 -4.57
C TYR A 212 -5.67 -12.91 -5.67
N ALA A 213 -6.17 -12.92 -6.90
CA ALA A 213 -5.56 -12.30 -8.06
C ALA A 213 -6.67 -11.70 -8.92
N GLU A 214 -6.64 -10.39 -9.13
CA GLU A 214 -7.68 -9.69 -9.86
C GLU A 214 -7.10 -8.57 -10.73
N ILE A 215 -7.83 -8.17 -11.76
CA ILE A 215 -7.55 -6.95 -12.51
C ILE A 215 -8.68 -5.97 -12.21
N ILE A 216 -8.31 -4.83 -11.65
CA ILE A 216 -9.24 -3.79 -11.23
C ILE A 216 -9.05 -2.50 -12.03
N ASP A 217 -10.08 -1.68 -12.06
CA ASP A 217 -9.98 -0.28 -12.47
C ASP A 217 -9.33 0.53 -11.33
N SER A 218 -8.21 1.18 -11.63
CA SER A 218 -7.47 2.00 -10.65
C SER A 218 -8.24 3.24 -10.17
N LYS A 219 -9.30 3.64 -10.89
CA LYS A 219 -10.12 4.82 -10.54
C LYS A 219 -11.30 4.49 -9.65
N THR A 220 -11.89 3.29 -9.78
CA THR A 220 -13.10 2.89 -9.06
C THR A 220 -12.89 1.77 -8.06
N PHE A 221 -11.79 1.03 -8.19
CA PHE A 221 -11.49 -0.22 -7.47
C PHE A 221 -12.45 -1.39 -7.81
N GLU A 222 -13.28 -1.23 -8.82
CA GLU A 222 -14.14 -2.30 -9.35
C GLU A 222 -13.35 -3.23 -10.27
N ILE A 223 -13.91 -4.40 -10.58
CA ILE A 223 -13.29 -5.33 -11.56
C ILE A 223 -13.21 -4.63 -12.91
N ALA A 224 -12.04 -4.66 -13.51
CA ALA A 224 -11.79 -4.02 -14.80
C ALA A 224 -12.58 -4.70 -15.92
N THR A 225 -13.01 -3.89 -16.88
CA THR A 225 -13.73 -4.32 -18.10
C THR A 225 -12.94 -3.89 -19.34
N SER A 226 -13.45 -4.25 -20.53
CA SER A 226 -12.88 -3.78 -21.80
C SER A 226 -12.90 -2.25 -21.98
N GLU A 227 -13.67 -1.55 -21.16
CA GLU A 227 -13.78 -0.07 -21.19
C GLU A 227 -12.84 0.60 -20.17
N THR A 228 -12.10 -0.19 -19.38
CA THR A 228 -11.20 0.34 -18.34
C THR A 228 -9.93 0.90 -18.95
N ASP A 229 -9.71 2.20 -18.78
CA ASP A 229 -8.49 2.89 -19.27
C ASP A 229 -7.25 2.60 -18.42
N GLN A 230 -7.44 2.41 -17.11
CA GLN A 230 -6.36 2.29 -16.13
C GLN A 230 -6.51 1.00 -15.33
N ALA A 231 -6.30 -0.12 -16.01
CA ALA A 231 -6.32 -1.42 -15.36
C ALA A 231 -5.08 -1.62 -14.48
N ARG A 232 -5.27 -2.34 -13.36
CA ARG A 232 -4.20 -2.71 -12.43
C ARG A 232 -4.40 -4.14 -11.96
N GLY A 233 -3.37 -4.96 -12.11
CA GLY A 233 -3.33 -6.28 -11.49
C GLY A 233 -3.01 -6.15 -9.99
N ILE A 234 -3.74 -6.87 -9.17
CA ILE A 234 -3.53 -6.98 -7.73
C ILE A 234 -3.44 -8.45 -7.33
N ILE A 235 -2.43 -8.82 -6.56
CA ILE A 235 -2.19 -10.20 -6.13
C ILE A 235 -1.87 -10.21 -4.64
N ALA A 236 -2.43 -11.16 -3.91
CA ALA A 236 -1.97 -11.54 -2.59
C ALA A 236 -1.93 -13.05 -2.43
N GLY A 237 -1.07 -13.52 -1.54
CA GLY A 237 -0.93 -14.94 -1.22
C GLY A 237 0.15 -15.20 -0.18
N TRP A 238 0.38 -16.46 0.10
CA TRP A 238 1.32 -16.87 1.12
C TRP A 238 2.47 -17.69 0.53
N ILE A 239 3.64 -17.49 1.09
CA ILE A 239 4.79 -18.37 0.93
C ILE A 239 5.29 -18.72 2.32
N ASN A 240 5.29 -20.00 2.65
CA ASN A 240 5.75 -20.51 3.96
C ASN A 240 5.13 -19.72 5.14
N GLY A 241 3.81 -19.45 5.07
CA GLY A 241 3.07 -18.70 6.09
C GLY A 241 3.31 -17.19 6.13
N ILE A 242 4.17 -16.67 5.24
CA ILE A 242 4.41 -15.23 5.10
C ILE A 242 3.46 -14.69 4.03
N ARG A 243 2.56 -13.79 4.42
CA ARG A 243 1.65 -13.14 3.48
C ARG A 243 2.35 -12.01 2.73
N LEU A 244 2.27 -12.09 1.42
CA LEU A 244 2.84 -11.13 0.48
C LEU A 244 1.73 -10.54 -0.37
N LEU A 245 1.93 -9.32 -0.84
CA LEU A 245 1.07 -8.66 -1.81
C LEU A 245 1.93 -7.87 -2.80
N ASP A 246 1.43 -7.80 -4.02
CA ASP A 246 2.05 -7.03 -5.09
C ASP A 246 0.98 -6.51 -6.05
N ASN A 247 1.30 -5.49 -6.82
CA ASN A 247 0.43 -4.95 -7.84
C ASN A 247 1.23 -4.20 -8.91
N SER A 248 0.66 -4.08 -10.10
CA SER A 248 1.25 -3.34 -11.21
C SER A 248 0.16 -2.79 -12.13
N PRO A 249 0.36 -1.62 -12.77
CA PRO A 249 -0.46 -1.25 -13.90
C PRO A 249 -0.45 -2.35 -14.97
N MET A 250 -1.60 -2.60 -15.57
CA MET A 250 -1.80 -3.59 -16.63
C MET A 250 -2.06 -2.88 -17.97
N PRO A 251 -1.74 -3.49 -19.09
CA PRO A 251 -2.21 -2.99 -20.38
C PRO A 251 -3.76 -2.95 -20.39
N PRO A 252 -4.37 -2.13 -21.25
CA PRO A 252 -5.82 -2.16 -21.46
C PRO A 252 -6.29 -3.58 -21.78
N ILE A 253 -7.42 -3.96 -21.18
CA ILE A 253 -8.00 -5.28 -21.42
C ILE A 253 -8.49 -5.32 -22.87
N SER A 254 -7.83 -6.12 -23.71
CA SER A 254 -8.32 -6.35 -25.08
C SER A 254 -9.69 -7.01 -25.00
N PRO A 255 -10.71 -6.53 -25.75
CA PRO A 255 -11.96 -7.26 -25.87
C PRO A 255 -11.63 -8.68 -26.35
N ILE A 256 -12.10 -9.69 -25.64
CA ILE A 256 -12.03 -11.07 -26.11
C ILE A 256 -12.83 -11.05 -27.41
N LEU A 257 -12.14 -11.22 -28.54
CA LEU A 257 -12.82 -11.59 -29.80
C LEU A 257 -13.52 -12.91 -29.47
N GLU A 258 -14.85 -12.85 -29.28
CA GLU A 258 -15.68 -14.04 -29.30
C GLU A 258 -15.34 -14.76 -30.59
N MET A 259 -14.56 -15.83 -30.47
CA MET A 259 -14.33 -16.70 -31.62
C MET A 259 -15.71 -17.26 -31.96
N ASP A 260 -16.24 -16.74 -33.06
CA ASP A 260 -17.43 -17.23 -33.74
C ASP A 260 -17.26 -18.73 -33.91
N ILE A 261 -17.87 -19.50 -33.02
CA ILE A 261 -17.98 -20.95 -33.15
C ILE A 261 -19.02 -21.11 -34.26
N GLY A 262 -18.54 -20.86 -35.51
CA GLY A 262 -19.33 -21.05 -36.71
C GLY A 262 -19.93 -22.44 -36.65
N ASN A 263 -21.24 -22.51 -36.52
CA ASN A 263 -22.04 -23.67 -36.85
C ASN A 263 -21.62 -24.15 -38.23
N LYS A 264 -20.91 -25.25 -38.31
CA LYS A 264 -20.86 -26.03 -39.49
C LYS A 264 -22.03 -27.01 -39.42
N GLU A 265 -23.10 -26.67 -40.20
CA GLU A 265 -24.07 -27.63 -40.64
C GLU A 265 -23.41 -28.72 -41.50
#